data_694bdf799c0c5674ae1d2010e95cb72c
#
_entry.id   694bdf799c0c5674ae1d2010e95cb72c
#
_cell.length_a   1.000
_cell.length_b   1.000
_cell.length_c   1.000
_cell.angle_alpha   90.00
_cell.angle_beta   90.00
_cell.angle_gamma   90.00
#
_symmetry.space_group_name_H-M   'P 1'
#
loop_
_entity.id
_entity.type
_entity.pdbx_description
1 polymer ?
#
loop_
_entity_poly.entity_id
_entity_poly.type
_entity_poly.pdbx_seq_one_letter_code
_entity_poly.pdbx_strand_id
1 'polypeptide(L)'
;MASLTRFLQSTILSKIVMAATGFALVMYLIIHMCGNLLIYYGRDHINTYGMFLHSLGPILLLLRLILLLCLILHVWTSIRLKFLNMSARPVPYAKKQWIKASLTSRTMLLSGVTIFTFVVYHVMHFTLGTTNPEHFHFLDPSGKHDVYSMVILGFQQLPISITYFIAMILVGFHLNHAIGSMFQTLGVSHPKYDTLIERGSAVLSVILVIGFLSVPIGVLSVLLKLPAGVAL
;
A
#
# COMPACT_ATOMS: atom_id res chain seq x y z
N MET A 1 29.78 15.53 -18.52
CA MET A 1 28.64 15.97 -17.67
C MET A 1 27.29 16.01 -18.43
N ALA A 2 27.20 16.52 -19.66
CA ALA A 2 25.96 16.60 -20.45
C ALA A 2 25.25 15.24 -20.71
N SER A 3 25.96 14.10 -20.75
CA SER A 3 25.36 12.77 -20.98
C SER A 3 24.67 12.24 -19.70
N LEU A 4 25.23 12.45 -18.52
CA LEU A 4 24.66 11.99 -17.26
C LEU A 4 23.38 12.76 -16.90
N THR A 5 23.38 14.08 -17.09
CA THR A 5 22.20 14.91 -16.87
C THR A 5 21.06 14.55 -17.83
N ARG A 6 21.33 14.29 -19.09
CA ARG A 6 20.32 13.78 -20.05
C ARG A 6 19.80 12.41 -19.65
N PHE A 7 20.65 11.51 -19.16
CA PHE A 7 20.23 10.19 -18.67
C PHE A 7 19.31 10.33 -17.45
N LEU A 8 19.68 11.14 -16.47
CA LEU A 8 18.88 11.40 -15.25
C LEU A 8 17.53 12.07 -15.58
N GLN A 9 17.47 12.82 -16.69
CA GLN A 9 16.23 13.45 -17.16
C GLN A 9 15.40 12.57 -18.09
N SER A 10 15.87 11.37 -18.45
CA SER A 10 15.17 10.50 -19.38
C SER A 10 13.86 9.96 -18.81
N THR A 11 12.86 9.82 -19.68
CA THR A 11 11.58 9.16 -19.35
C THR A 11 11.76 7.69 -19.06
N ILE A 12 12.75 7.04 -19.68
CA ILE A 12 13.08 5.63 -19.49
C ILE A 12 13.56 5.39 -18.07
N LEU A 13 14.53 6.18 -17.58
CA LEU A 13 15.01 6.06 -16.21
C LEU A 13 13.87 6.29 -15.20
N SER A 14 13.03 7.31 -15.42
CA SER A 14 11.88 7.57 -14.56
C SER A 14 10.91 6.38 -14.49
N LYS A 15 10.66 5.69 -15.60
CA LYS A 15 9.84 4.48 -15.65
C LYS A 15 10.50 3.32 -14.90
N ILE A 16 11.81 3.12 -15.06
CA ILE A 16 12.55 2.07 -14.35
C ILE A 16 12.52 2.33 -12.84
N VAL A 17 12.78 3.56 -12.40
CA VAL A 17 12.70 3.93 -10.97
C VAL A 17 11.29 3.72 -10.43
N MET A 18 10.26 4.13 -11.17
CA MET A 18 8.87 3.91 -10.80
C MET A 18 8.53 2.41 -10.68
N ALA A 19 9.01 1.57 -11.59
CA ALA A 19 8.79 0.13 -11.57
C ALA A 19 9.53 -0.54 -10.40
N ALA A 20 10.79 -0.21 -10.18
CA ALA A 20 11.60 -0.78 -9.10
C ALA A 20 11.06 -0.41 -7.71
N THR A 21 10.73 0.87 -7.51
CA THR A 21 10.12 1.34 -6.25
C THR A 21 8.72 0.75 -6.05
N GLY A 22 7.92 0.66 -7.12
CA GLY A 22 6.62 -0.01 -7.09
C GLY A 22 6.73 -1.49 -6.70
N PHE A 23 7.74 -2.21 -7.22
CA PHE A 23 8.02 -3.59 -6.82
C PHE A 23 8.33 -3.72 -5.33
N ALA A 24 9.21 -2.85 -4.81
CA ALA A 24 9.56 -2.84 -3.39
C ALA A 24 8.32 -2.58 -2.51
N LEU A 25 7.44 -1.64 -2.92
CA LEU A 25 6.19 -1.35 -2.22
C LEU A 25 5.22 -2.54 -2.25
N VAL A 26 5.08 -3.26 -3.38
CA VAL A 26 4.25 -4.47 -3.47
C VAL A 26 4.77 -5.58 -2.56
N MET A 27 6.08 -5.81 -2.55
CA MET A 27 6.70 -6.80 -1.65
C MET A 27 6.45 -6.45 -0.18
N TYR A 28 6.55 -5.18 0.18
CA TYR A 28 6.20 -4.72 1.52
C TYR A 28 4.73 -4.98 1.84
N LEU A 29 3.79 -4.69 0.93
CA LEU A 29 2.36 -4.93 1.17
C LEU A 29 2.06 -6.41 1.43
N ILE A 30 2.74 -7.33 0.75
CA ILE A 30 2.58 -8.77 0.99
C ILE A 30 3.02 -9.12 2.42
N ILE A 31 4.22 -8.68 2.82
CA ILE A 31 4.77 -8.94 4.16
C ILE A 31 3.88 -8.28 5.22
N HIS A 32 3.44 -7.04 4.98
CA HIS A 32 2.57 -6.30 5.88
C HIS A 32 1.21 -6.99 6.06
N MET A 33 0.60 -7.46 4.99
CA MET A 33 -0.63 -8.25 5.08
C MET A 33 -0.42 -9.52 5.91
N CYS A 34 0.63 -10.29 5.64
CA CYS A 34 0.93 -11.50 6.41
C CYS A 34 1.10 -11.21 7.90
N GLY A 35 1.79 -10.12 8.25
CA GLY A 35 1.93 -9.67 9.63
C GLY A 35 0.61 -9.31 10.28
N ASN A 36 -0.27 -8.59 9.57
CA ASN A 36 -1.59 -8.23 10.09
C ASN A 36 -2.51 -9.44 10.28
N LEU A 37 -2.41 -10.46 9.42
CA LEU A 37 -3.22 -11.67 9.55
C LEU A 37 -2.88 -12.52 10.78
N LEU A 38 -1.76 -12.26 11.46
CA LEU A 38 -1.45 -12.86 12.77
C LEU A 38 -2.50 -12.51 13.84
N ILE A 39 -3.31 -11.48 13.64
CA ILE A 39 -4.41 -11.12 14.53
C ILE A 39 -5.41 -12.26 14.71
N TYR A 40 -5.59 -13.12 13.69
CA TYR A 40 -6.48 -14.27 13.75
C TYR A 40 -5.96 -15.42 14.60
N TYR A 41 -4.65 -15.45 14.87
CA TYR A 41 -4.04 -16.38 15.82
C TYR A 41 -4.10 -15.90 17.28
N GLY A 42 -4.63 -14.68 17.50
CA GLY A 42 -4.88 -14.10 18.80
C GLY A 42 -3.88 -13.02 19.23
N ARG A 43 -4.18 -12.43 20.40
CA ARG A 43 -3.47 -11.27 20.97
C ARG A 43 -1.97 -11.50 21.10
N ASP A 44 -1.56 -12.65 21.65
CA ASP A 44 -0.14 -12.92 21.93
C ASP A 44 0.68 -13.00 20.62
N HIS A 45 0.14 -13.57 19.56
CA HIS A 45 0.86 -13.72 18.30
C HIS A 45 1.18 -12.38 17.64
N ILE A 46 0.17 -11.50 17.47
CA ILE A 46 0.40 -10.20 16.84
C ILE A 46 1.23 -9.26 17.72
N ASN A 47 1.05 -9.29 19.06
CA ASN A 47 1.83 -8.49 19.97
C ASN A 47 3.30 -8.95 20.03
N THR A 48 3.55 -10.26 20.04
CA THR A 48 4.91 -10.82 19.93
C THR A 48 5.59 -10.45 18.62
N TYR A 49 4.86 -10.49 17.50
CA TYR A 49 5.38 -10.02 16.22
C TYR A 49 5.73 -8.53 16.25
N GLY A 50 4.85 -7.70 16.83
CA GLY A 50 5.14 -6.27 17.03
C GLY A 50 6.40 -6.05 17.88
N MET A 51 6.55 -6.77 18.98
CA MET A 51 7.73 -6.73 19.84
C MET A 51 9.00 -7.19 19.08
N PHE A 52 8.90 -8.25 18.30
CA PHE A 52 10.02 -8.71 17.44
C PHE A 52 10.45 -7.61 16.47
N LEU A 53 9.52 -6.94 15.79
CA LEU A 53 9.88 -5.84 14.91
C LEU A 53 10.58 -4.70 15.67
N HIS A 54 10.08 -4.33 16.84
CA HIS A 54 10.71 -3.30 17.67
C HIS A 54 12.11 -3.71 18.16
N SER A 55 12.35 -5.00 18.42
CA SER A 55 13.66 -5.51 18.85
C SER A 55 14.74 -5.38 17.77
N LEU A 56 14.37 -5.20 16.50
CA LEU A 56 15.31 -4.90 15.40
C LEU A 56 16.00 -3.54 15.57
N GLY A 57 15.49 -2.65 16.42
CA GLY A 57 16.11 -1.37 16.73
C GLY A 57 16.47 -0.52 15.50
N PRO A 58 17.76 -0.17 15.29
CA PRO A 58 18.20 0.64 14.16
C PRO A 58 17.90 0.03 12.79
N ILE A 59 17.83 -1.30 12.69
CA ILE A 59 17.51 -1.99 11.43
C ILE A 59 16.06 -1.68 11.03
N LEU A 60 15.12 -1.69 11.98
CA LEU A 60 13.73 -1.31 11.69
C LEU A 60 13.64 0.14 11.18
N LEU A 61 14.41 1.06 11.80
CA LEU A 61 14.46 2.45 11.35
C LEU A 61 14.99 2.54 9.91
N LEU A 62 16.09 1.85 9.62
CA LEU A 62 16.65 1.79 8.26
C LEU A 62 15.64 1.28 7.23
N LEU A 63 14.93 0.18 7.54
CA LEU A 63 13.90 -0.38 6.67
C LEU A 63 12.75 0.61 6.44
N ARG A 64 12.31 1.33 7.47
CA ARG A 64 11.28 2.39 7.36
C ARG A 64 11.76 3.54 6.47
N LEU A 65 13.01 3.97 6.60
CA LEU A 65 13.59 5.05 5.78
C LEU A 65 13.72 4.62 4.31
N ILE A 66 14.14 3.38 4.04
CA ILE A 66 14.19 2.83 2.67
C ILE A 66 12.79 2.80 2.07
N LEU A 67 11.78 2.32 2.82
CA LEU A 67 10.41 2.27 2.35
C LEU A 67 9.84 3.67 2.07
N LEU A 68 10.13 4.64 2.94
CA LEU A 68 9.74 6.04 2.75
C LEU A 68 10.40 6.62 1.50
N LEU A 69 11.69 6.36 1.28
CA LEU A 69 12.39 6.79 0.08
C LEU A 69 11.78 6.16 -1.19
N CYS A 70 11.47 4.85 -1.15
CA CYS A 70 10.76 4.18 -2.25
C CYS A 70 9.41 4.84 -2.54
N LEU A 71 8.64 5.17 -1.52
CA LEU A 71 7.34 5.85 -1.68
C LEU A 71 7.51 7.25 -2.30
N ILE A 72 8.46 8.05 -1.80
CA ILE A 72 8.73 9.39 -2.32
C ILE A 72 9.14 9.32 -3.80
N LEU A 73 10.08 8.44 -4.14
CA LEU A 73 10.56 8.29 -5.52
C LEU A 73 9.45 7.76 -6.44
N HIS A 74 8.61 6.83 -5.96
CA HIS A 74 7.47 6.30 -6.72
C HIS A 74 6.46 7.40 -7.05
N VAL A 75 6.05 8.18 -6.07
CA VAL A 75 5.11 9.30 -6.24
C VAL A 75 5.72 10.39 -7.12
N TRP A 76 6.96 10.78 -6.84
CA TRP A 76 7.66 11.80 -7.65
C TRP A 76 7.78 11.43 -9.11
N THR A 77 8.23 10.20 -9.41
CA THR A 77 8.41 9.75 -10.80
C THR A 77 7.07 9.61 -11.52
N SER A 78 6.00 9.18 -10.83
CA SER A 78 4.66 9.07 -11.42
C SER A 78 4.08 10.45 -11.79
N ILE A 79 4.21 11.44 -10.90
CA ILE A 79 3.80 12.83 -11.14
C ILE A 79 4.61 13.43 -12.29
N ARG A 80 5.93 13.28 -12.25
CA ARG A 80 6.82 13.77 -13.31
C ARG A 80 6.45 13.19 -14.69
N LEU A 81 6.25 11.88 -14.78
CA LEU A 81 5.87 11.23 -16.03
C LEU A 81 4.50 11.71 -16.53
N LYS A 82 3.56 11.96 -15.61
CA LYS A 82 2.25 12.53 -15.97
C LYS A 82 2.40 13.90 -16.62
N PHE A 83 3.19 14.80 -16.03
CA PHE A 83 3.41 16.14 -16.59
C PHE A 83 4.15 16.09 -17.93
N LEU A 84 5.18 15.24 -18.06
CA LEU A 84 5.88 15.06 -19.34
C LEU A 84 4.96 14.53 -20.45
N ASN A 85 4.08 13.58 -20.11
CA ASN A 85 3.09 13.06 -21.08
C ASN A 85 2.04 14.11 -21.47
N MET A 86 1.66 14.99 -20.56
CA MET A 86 0.72 16.08 -20.86
C MET A 86 1.38 17.15 -21.75
N SER A 87 2.61 17.56 -21.45
CA SER A 87 3.34 18.57 -22.25
C SER A 87 3.73 18.06 -23.65
N ALA A 88 3.95 16.75 -23.81
CA ALA A 88 4.24 16.15 -25.11
C ALA A 88 3.06 16.19 -26.06
N ARG A 89 1.85 16.55 -25.58
CA ARG A 89 0.64 16.62 -26.38
C ARG A 89 -0.19 17.86 -26.04
N PRO A 90 0.16 19.02 -26.57
CA PRO A 90 -0.51 20.29 -26.28
C PRO A 90 -1.94 20.36 -26.84
N VAL A 91 -2.24 19.63 -27.93
CA VAL A 91 -3.58 19.61 -28.54
C VAL A 91 -4.29 18.30 -28.18
N PRO A 92 -5.44 18.34 -27.49
CA PRO A 92 -6.21 17.14 -27.16
C PRO A 92 -6.84 16.51 -28.41
N TYR A 93 -7.26 15.23 -28.29
CA TYR A 93 -8.01 14.59 -29.37
C TYR A 93 -9.38 15.23 -29.55
N ALA A 94 -9.73 15.58 -30.75
CA ALA A 94 -11.07 16.07 -31.12
C ALA A 94 -12.15 15.00 -30.83
N LYS A 95 -11.82 13.72 -31.05
CA LYS A 95 -12.67 12.57 -30.68
C LYS A 95 -11.89 11.59 -29.84
N LYS A 96 -12.31 11.39 -28.60
CA LYS A 96 -11.62 10.53 -27.63
C LYS A 96 -12.31 9.16 -27.58
N GLN A 97 -11.64 8.14 -28.09
CA GLN A 97 -12.07 6.74 -27.99
C GLN A 97 -11.04 5.94 -27.18
N TRP A 98 -11.54 5.21 -26.18
CA TRP A 98 -10.70 4.39 -25.32
C TRP A 98 -10.63 2.97 -25.88
N ILE A 99 -9.66 2.69 -26.77
CA ILE A 99 -9.55 1.39 -27.45
C ILE A 99 -8.91 0.33 -26.55
N LYS A 100 -7.82 0.67 -25.82
CA LYS A 100 -7.07 -0.26 -24.97
C LYS A 100 -6.89 0.21 -23.51
N ALA A 101 -7.22 1.45 -23.19
CA ALA A 101 -7.01 1.98 -21.84
C ALA A 101 -8.12 1.50 -20.89
N SER A 102 -7.75 0.60 -19.96
CA SER A 102 -8.65 0.11 -18.91
C SER A 102 -9.09 1.23 -17.96
N LEU A 103 -10.18 1.02 -17.24
CA LEU A 103 -10.64 1.95 -16.19
C LEU A 103 -9.53 2.18 -15.15
N THR A 104 -8.86 1.10 -14.73
CA THR A 104 -7.75 1.15 -13.77
C THR A 104 -6.60 2.03 -14.26
N SER A 105 -6.20 1.89 -15.53
CA SER A 105 -5.17 2.76 -16.15
C SER A 105 -5.56 4.24 -16.16
N ARG A 106 -6.83 4.53 -16.40
CA ARG A 106 -7.34 5.92 -16.51
C ARG A 106 -7.45 6.62 -15.15
N THR A 107 -7.63 5.85 -14.09
CA THR A 107 -7.80 6.35 -12.72
C THR A 107 -6.52 6.28 -11.88
N MET A 108 -5.38 5.90 -12.47
CA MET A 108 -4.11 5.69 -11.77
C MET A 108 -3.64 6.90 -10.96
N LEU A 109 -3.77 8.12 -11.51
CA LEU A 109 -3.38 9.32 -10.75
C LEU A 109 -4.31 9.57 -9.57
N LEU A 110 -5.63 9.45 -9.79
CA LEU A 110 -6.61 9.65 -8.73
C LEU A 110 -6.43 8.62 -7.62
N SER A 111 -6.36 7.34 -7.96
CA SER A 111 -6.11 6.28 -6.97
C SER A 111 -4.78 6.48 -6.27
N GLY A 112 -3.72 6.86 -6.99
CA GLY A 112 -2.40 7.12 -6.41
C GLY A 112 -2.40 8.25 -5.38
N VAL A 113 -3.07 9.37 -5.66
CA VAL A 113 -3.21 10.50 -4.71
C VAL A 113 -4.02 10.07 -3.48
N THR A 114 -5.14 9.37 -3.69
CA THR A 114 -5.97 8.89 -2.58
C THR A 114 -5.20 7.88 -1.70
N ILE A 115 -4.47 6.95 -2.32
CA ILE A 115 -3.63 5.99 -1.58
C ILE A 115 -2.53 6.71 -0.80
N PHE A 116 -1.87 7.70 -1.39
CA PHE A 116 -0.86 8.48 -0.68
C PHE A 116 -1.43 9.18 0.55
N THR A 117 -2.59 9.84 0.41
CA THR A 117 -3.29 10.48 1.54
C THR A 117 -3.69 9.44 2.60
N PHE A 118 -4.18 8.28 2.17
CA PHE A 118 -4.50 7.18 3.07
C PHE A 118 -3.26 6.66 3.81
N VAL A 119 -2.11 6.50 3.14
CA VAL A 119 -0.87 6.05 3.80
C VAL A 119 -0.44 7.03 4.88
N VAL A 120 -0.53 8.35 4.65
CA VAL A 120 -0.27 9.35 5.67
C VAL A 120 -1.21 9.16 6.88
N TYR A 121 -2.51 9.05 6.64
CA TYR A 121 -3.49 8.79 7.68
C TYR A 121 -3.21 7.46 8.42
N HIS A 122 -2.91 6.38 7.70
CA HIS A 122 -2.61 5.06 8.27
C HIS A 122 -1.38 5.09 9.20
N VAL A 123 -0.32 5.80 8.79
CA VAL A 123 0.88 5.98 9.62
C VAL A 123 0.56 6.78 10.88
N MET A 124 -0.22 7.85 10.76
CA MET A 124 -0.68 8.64 11.91
C MET A 124 -1.55 7.81 12.86
N HIS A 125 -2.38 6.93 12.32
CA HIS A 125 -3.30 6.11 13.11
C HIS A 125 -2.59 4.98 13.87
N PHE A 126 -1.90 4.07 13.17
CA PHE A 126 -1.37 2.85 13.77
C PHE A 126 0.14 2.86 14.05
N THR A 127 0.90 3.83 13.53
CA THR A 127 2.35 3.88 13.76
C THR A 127 2.74 4.99 14.73
N LEU A 128 2.11 6.16 14.63
CA LEU A 128 2.38 7.31 15.49
C LEU A 128 1.35 7.48 16.60
N GLY A 129 0.15 6.91 16.46
CA GLY A 129 -0.94 7.03 17.43
C GLY A 129 -1.50 8.44 17.59
N THR A 130 -1.24 9.35 16.63
CA THR A 130 -1.62 10.77 16.76
C THR A 130 -3.11 11.03 16.50
N THR A 131 -3.80 10.15 15.80
CA THR A 131 -5.25 10.29 15.52
C THR A 131 -6.13 9.66 16.59
N ASN A 132 -5.64 8.61 17.27
CA ASN A 132 -6.36 7.90 18.34
C ASN A 132 -5.39 7.57 19.48
N PRO A 133 -4.87 8.58 20.20
CA PRO A 133 -3.82 8.39 21.22
C PRO A 133 -4.30 7.54 22.40
N GLU A 134 -5.59 7.55 22.70
CA GLU A 134 -6.21 6.76 23.77
C GLU A 134 -6.08 5.24 23.56
N HIS A 135 -5.99 4.79 22.32
CA HIS A 135 -5.87 3.37 21.99
C HIS A 135 -4.42 2.92 21.75
N PHE A 136 -3.50 3.88 21.60
CA PHE A 136 -2.12 3.60 21.17
C PHE A 136 -1.21 3.12 22.30
N HIS A 137 -1.45 3.54 23.54
CA HIS A 137 -0.54 3.30 24.67
C HIS A 137 -0.87 2.07 25.51
N PHE A 138 -1.79 1.23 25.08
CA PHE A 138 -2.13 0.02 25.83
C PHE A 138 -0.98 -0.98 25.87
N LEU A 139 -0.83 -1.62 27.04
CA LEU A 139 0.06 -2.76 27.24
C LEU A 139 -0.76 -4.02 27.46
N ASP A 140 -0.28 -5.14 26.97
CA ASP A 140 -0.85 -6.43 27.28
C ASP A 140 -0.41 -6.92 28.68
N PRO A 141 -0.99 -8.01 29.22
CA PRO A 141 -0.63 -8.52 30.54
C PRO A 141 0.85 -8.90 30.71
N SER A 142 1.58 -9.10 29.59
CA SER A 142 3.03 -9.37 29.59
C SER A 142 3.88 -8.10 29.46
N GLY A 143 3.27 -6.91 29.43
CA GLY A 143 3.95 -5.63 29.28
C GLY A 143 4.37 -5.27 27.86
N LYS A 144 3.90 -6.01 26.84
CA LYS A 144 4.12 -5.69 25.43
C LYS A 144 3.12 -4.63 24.96
N HIS A 145 3.50 -3.83 23.97
CA HIS A 145 2.56 -2.94 23.28
C HIS A 145 1.39 -3.75 22.69
N ASP A 146 0.17 -3.37 23.06
CA ASP A 146 -1.04 -4.13 22.71
C ASP A 146 -1.59 -3.75 21.33
N VAL A 147 -0.89 -4.20 20.30
CA VAL A 147 -1.29 -4.02 18.90
C VAL A 147 -2.67 -4.63 18.61
N TYR A 148 -2.99 -5.77 19.26
CA TYR A 148 -4.27 -6.45 19.09
C TYR A 148 -5.45 -5.56 19.47
N SER A 149 -5.43 -5.05 20.71
CA SER A 149 -6.52 -4.19 21.20
C SER A 149 -6.58 -2.85 20.45
N MET A 150 -5.42 -2.27 20.13
CA MET A 150 -5.35 -1.04 19.32
C MET A 150 -6.06 -1.21 17.97
N VAL A 151 -5.84 -2.32 17.27
CA VAL A 151 -6.45 -2.59 15.95
C VAL A 151 -7.96 -2.81 16.10
N ILE A 152 -8.40 -3.57 17.11
CA ILE A 152 -9.82 -3.81 17.34
C ILE A 152 -10.56 -2.51 17.66
N LEU A 153 -10.08 -1.73 18.62
CA LEU A 153 -10.68 -0.46 19.01
C LEU A 153 -10.75 0.53 17.85
N GLY A 154 -9.68 0.59 17.05
CA GLY A 154 -9.66 1.41 15.85
C GLY A 154 -10.75 1.01 14.86
N PHE A 155 -10.89 -0.28 14.55
CA PHE A 155 -11.87 -0.74 13.55
C PHE A 155 -13.30 -0.91 14.09
N GLN A 156 -13.53 -0.88 15.40
CA GLN A 156 -14.88 -0.73 15.96
C GLN A 156 -15.50 0.63 15.63
N GLN A 157 -14.68 1.64 15.33
CA GLN A 157 -15.16 2.93 14.87
C GLN A 157 -15.53 2.85 13.38
N LEU A 158 -16.84 2.85 13.10
CA LEU A 158 -17.37 2.67 11.74
C LEU A 158 -16.79 3.65 10.71
N PRO A 159 -16.62 4.95 10.98
CA PRO A 159 -16.01 5.89 10.01
C PRO A 159 -14.58 5.50 9.64
N ILE A 160 -13.80 5.00 10.60
CA ILE A 160 -12.44 4.52 10.36
C ILE A 160 -12.48 3.29 9.45
N SER A 161 -13.29 2.28 9.79
CA SER A 161 -13.43 1.08 8.98
C SER A 161 -13.87 1.39 7.55
N ILE A 162 -14.84 2.29 7.35
CA ILE A 162 -15.27 2.73 6.01
C ILE A 162 -14.10 3.37 5.24
N THR A 163 -13.29 4.22 5.87
CA THR A 163 -12.12 4.83 5.25
C THR A 163 -11.13 3.76 4.75
N TYR A 164 -10.87 2.74 5.56
CA TYR A 164 -10.01 1.61 5.18
C TYR A 164 -10.63 0.76 4.06
N PHE A 165 -11.94 0.51 4.08
CA PHE A 165 -12.64 -0.19 2.98
C PHE A 165 -12.45 0.53 1.64
N ILE A 166 -12.73 1.82 1.60
CA ILE A 166 -12.58 2.62 0.38
C ILE A 166 -11.12 2.60 -0.09
N ALA A 167 -10.18 2.81 0.82
CA ALA A 167 -8.76 2.82 0.50
C ALA A 167 -8.29 1.47 -0.08
N MET A 168 -8.68 0.35 0.51
CA MET A 168 -8.26 -0.98 0.05
C MET A 168 -8.84 -1.33 -1.33
N ILE A 169 -10.07 -0.94 -1.63
CA ILE A 169 -10.64 -1.08 -2.98
C ILE A 169 -9.81 -0.30 -4.00
N LEU A 170 -9.43 0.94 -3.67
CA LEU A 170 -8.59 1.76 -4.56
C LEU A 170 -7.17 1.20 -4.71
N VAL A 171 -6.58 0.65 -3.63
CA VAL A 171 -5.31 -0.09 -3.67
C VAL A 171 -5.43 -1.26 -4.64
N GLY A 172 -6.52 -2.04 -4.59
CA GLY A 172 -6.76 -3.16 -5.50
C GLY A 172 -6.76 -2.73 -6.97
N PHE A 173 -7.48 -1.68 -7.32
CA PHE A 173 -7.47 -1.13 -8.68
C PHE A 173 -6.09 -0.61 -9.10
N HIS A 174 -5.41 0.06 -8.19
CA HIS A 174 -4.05 0.56 -8.44
C HIS A 174 -3.06 -0.56 -8.70
N LEU A 175 -3.04 -1.59 -7.84
CA LEU A 175 -2.15 -2.75 -7.95
C LEU A 175 -2.41 -3.56 -9.20
N ASN A 176 -3.69 -3.81 -9.54
CA ASN A 176 -4.05 -4.59 -10.73
C ASN A 176 -3.43 -4.02 -12.01
N HIS A 177 -3.43 -2.69 -12.16
CA HIS A 177 -2.75 -2.04 -13.29
C HIS A 177 -1.23 -1.95 -13.09
N ALA A 178 -0.78 -1.58 -11.89
CA ALA A 178 0.63 -1.30 -11.61
C ALA A 178 1.52 -2.52 -11.80
N ILE A 179 1.10 -3.71 -11.31
CA ILE A 179 1.89 -4.95 -11.41
C ILE A 179 2.10 -5.33 -12.88
N GLY A 180 1.05 -5.35 -13.70
CA GLY A 180 1.17 -5.64 -15.13
C GLY A 180 2.08 -4.64 -15.85
N SER A 181 1.89 -3.34 -15.58
CA SER A 181 2.70 -2.26 -16.17
C SER A 181 4.18 -2.32 -15.74
N MET A 182 4.47 -2.78 -14.53
CA MET A 182 5.82 -2.97 -14.03
C MET A 182 6.57 -4.02 -14.85
N PHE A 183 5.97 -5.19 -15.09
CA PHE A 183 6.59 -6.24 -15.92
C PHE A 183 6.85 -5.76 -17.34
N GLN A 184 5.90 -5.04 -17.96
CA GLN A 184 6.09 -4.43 -19.27
C GLN A 184 7.25 -3.42 -19.28
N THR A 185 7.35 -2.59 -18.25
CA THR A 185 8.44 -1.61 -18.11
C THR A 185 9.82 -2.26 -17.97
N LEU A 186 9.90 -3.42 -17.31
CA LEU A 186 11.13 -4.21 -17.12
C LEU A 186 11.46 -5.08 -18.34
N GLY A 187 10.69 -4.98 -19.44
CA GLY A 187 10.94 -5.71 -20.67
C GLY A 187 10.37 -7.14 -20.70
N VAL A 188 9.61 -7.54 -19.69
CA VAL A 188 8.92 -8.83 -19.63
C VAL A 188 7.54 -8.67 -20.30
N SER A 189 7.51 -8.35 -21.58
CA SER A 189 6.27 -8.28 -22.37
C SER A 189 6.42 -9.17 -23.59
N HIS A 190 5.60 -10.22 -23.65
CA HIS A 190 5.59 -11.16 -24.76
C HIS A 190 4.21 -11.80 -24.85
N PRO A 191 3.61 -11.97 -26.03
CA PRO A 191 2.25 -12.51 -26.19
C PRO A 191 1.99 -13.82 -25.44
N LYS A 192 3.03 -14.63 -25.25
CA LYS A 192 2.96 -15.89 -24.48
C LYS A 192 2.69 -15.67 -22.99
N TYR A 193 3.20 -14.57 -22.39
CA TYR A 193 3.15 -14.32 -20.95
C TYR A 193 2.21 -13.19 -20.54
N ASP A 194 1.81 -12.33 -21.48
CA ASP A 194 1.01 -11.15 -21.18
C ASP A 194 -0.30 -11.52 -20.48
N THR A 195 -1.01 -12.56 -20.93
CA THR A 195 -2.23 -13.04 -20.29
C THR A 195 -1.97 -13.59 -18.88
N LEU A 196 -0.84 -14.26 -18.68
CA LEU A 196 -0.45 -14.78 -17.35
C LEU A 196 -0.14 -13.64 -16.39
N ILE A 197 0.59 -12.62 -16.85
CA ILE A 197 0.92 -11.42 -16.07
C ILE A 197 -0.35 -10.66 -15.70
N GLU A 198 -1.27 -10.45 -16.64
CA GLU A 198 -2.54 -9.77 -16.38
C GLU A 198 -3.40 -10.52 -15.35
N ARG A 199 -3.58 -11.82 -15.52
CA ARG A 199 -4.33 -12.66 -14.57
C ARG A 199 -3.65 -12.73 -13.20
N GLY A 200 -2.32 -12.91 -13.17
CA GLY A 200 -1.54 -12.94 -11.95
C GLY A 200 -1.62 -11.61 -11.18
N SER A 201 -1.58 -10.48 -11.89
CA SER A 201 -1.77 -9.15 -11.30
C SER A 201 -3.15 -8.99 -10.67
N ALA A 202 -4.19 -9.44 -11.36
CA ALA A 202 -5.56 -9.40 -10.85
C ALA A 202 -5.73 -10.30 -9.60
N VAL A 203 -5.24 -11.52 -9.67
CA VAL A 203 -5.32 -12.48 -8.55
C VAL A 203 -4.57 -11.95 -7.33
N LEU A 204 -3.34 -11.48 -7.49
CA LEU A 204 -2.55 -10.94 -6.38
C LEU A 204 -3.22 -9.70 -5.77
N SER A 205 -3.76 -8.81 -6.61
CA SER A 205 -4.49 -7.63 -6.14
C SER A 205 -5.72 -8.00 -5.31
N VAL A 206 -6.49 -8.99 -5.77
CA VAL A 206 -7.68 -9.48 -5.04
C VAL A 206 -7.28 -10.14 -3.73
N ILE A 207 -6.24 -10.96 -3.71
CA ILE A 207 -5.73 -11.60 -2.47
C ILE A 207 -5.34 -10.53 -1.44
N LEU A 208 -4.60 -9.48 -1.86
CA LEU A 208 -4.19 -8.40 -0.97
C LEU A 208 -5.39 -7.62 -0.42
N VAL A 209 -6.37 -7.30 -1.28
CA VAL A 209 -7.58 -6.60 -0.85
C VAL A 209 -8.37 -7.44 0.15
N ILE A 210 -8.62 -8.72 -0.15
CA ILE A 210 -9.35 -9.62 0.76
C ILE A 210 -8.59 -9.78 2.07
N GLY A 211 -7.26 -9.99 2.03
CA GLY A 211 -6.43 -10.12 3.22
C GLY A 211 -6.50 -8.90 4.12
N PHE A 212 -6.35 -7.70 3.59
CA PHE A 212 -6.45 -6.47 4.38
C PHE A 212 -7.88 -6.18 4.86
N LEU A 213 -8.89 -6.38 4.02
CA LEU A 213 -10.30 -6.15 4.41
C LEU A 213 -10.81 -7.17 5.42
N SER A 214 -10.22 -8.36 5.47
CA SER A 214 -10.65 -9.38 6.43
C SER A 214 -10.56 -8.87 7.87
N VAL A 215 -9.55 -8.09 8.22
CA VAL A 215 -9.35 -7.60 9.59
C VAL A 215 -10.49 -6.68 10.05
N PRO A 216 -10.79 -5.55 9.39
CA PRO A 216 -11.92 -4.71 9.80
C PRO A 216 -13.27 -5.45 9.68
N ILE A 217 -13.45 -6.35 8.71
CA ILE A 217 -14.64 -7.19 8.63
C ILE A 217 -14.72 -8.11 9.85
N GLY A 218 -13.61 -8.75 10.25
CA GLY A 218 -13.55 -9.61 11.41
C GLY A 218 -13.90 -8.88 12.72
N VAL A 219 -13.49 -7.59 12.84
CA VAL A 219 -13.85 -6.74 13.98
C VAL A 219 -15.33 -6.37 13.96
N LEU A 220 -15.85 -5.89 12.84
CA LEU A 220 -17.25 -5.46 12.73
C LEU A 220 -18.25 -6.64 12.81
N SER A 221 -17.86 -7.84 12.36
CA SER A 221 -18.65 -9.07 12.51
C SER A 221 -18.53 -9.73 13.89
N VAL A 222 -17.78 -9.10 14.81
CA VAL A 222 -17.53 -9.61 16.16
C VAL A 222 -16.82 -10.99 16.18
N LEU A 223 -16.17 -11.36 15.10
CA LEU A 223 -15.27 -12.51 15.04
C LEU A 223 -13.97 -12.22 15.83
N LEU A 224 -13.43 -11.01 15.69
CA LEU A 224 -12.31 -10.48 16.46
C LEU A 224 -12.87 -9.59 17.58
N LYS A 225 -12.64 -9.98 18.84
CA LYS A 225 -13.18 -9.32 20.05
C LYS A 225 -12.07 -8.83 20.95
N LEU A 226 -12.34 -7.76 21.69
CA LEU A 226 -11.47 -7.36 22.78
C LEU A 226 -11.36 -8.51 23.82
N PRO A 227 -10.16 -8.75 24.35
CA PRO A 227 -9.98 -9.69 25.43
C PRO A 227 -10.75 -9.22 26.68
N ALA A 228 -11.24 -10.18 27.49
CA ALA A 228 -11.86 -9.87 28.75
C ALA A 228 -10.85 -9.13 29.67
N GLY A 229 -11.30 -8.03 30.31
CA GLY A 229 -10.47 -7.26 31.26
C GLY A 229 -9.65 -6.12 30.62
N VAL A 230 -9.78 -5.84 29.32
CA VAL A 230 -9.32 -4.56 28.77
C VAL A 230 -10.34 -3.50 29.17
N ALA A 231 -10.00 -2.67 30.17
CA ALA A 231 -10.80 -1.51 30.54
C ALA A 231 -10.69 -0.46 29.42
N LEU A 232 -11.83 0.01 28.93
CA LEU A 232 -11.94 1.16 28.01
C LEU A 232 -11.78 2.45 28.77
#